data_8d85cb152f069a417bb0d160a421ec08
#
_entry.id   8d85cb152f069a417bb0d160a421ec08
#
_cell.length_a   1.000
_cell.length_b   1.000
_cell.length_c   1.000
_cell.angle_alpha   90.00
_cell.angle_beta   90.00
_cell.angle_gamma   90.00
#
_symmetry.space_group_name_H-M   'P 1'
#
loop_
_entity.id
_entity.type
_entity.pdbx_description
1 polymer ?
#
loop_
_entity_poly.entity_id
_entity_poly.type
_entity_poly.pdbx_seq_one_letter_code
_entity_poly.pdbx_strand_id
1 'polypeptide(L)'
;MNMRTDPALLANPQLSFATVASGICIPYIERGTGEPVIFVHGSLCDYRYWDAQIAPLSAHFRCIAPSLSHYWPAAEACIQNEFGWQEHVAELAEFIVAMDLAPVHLVGHSRGGSIAFQLAREYPRLVKTLTLADPGGPLQLDGMREASLPSAMNALRAKVAGMIEEGVVEPGLELFVDSVSVPGAWKKSTDAFRTMAIDNASTLPKQFLDPLPAYSRDTASQIACRTLLIDGQKSPRMFRNNVESLEGWIYLAERATITGASHGMNVANPAAFNRMLRSFIDY
;
A
#
# COMPACT_ATOMS: atom_id res chain seq x y z
N MET A 1 -22.10 -12.73 10.62
CA MET A 1 -22.52 -12.36 9.25
C MET A 1 -21.63 -13.13 8.30
N ASN A 2 -22.17 -14.14 7.60
CA ASN A 2 -21.37 -15.05 6.77
C ASN A 2 -20.68 -14.26 5.66
N MET A 3 -19.36 -14.12 5.74
CA MET A 3 -18.57 -13.71 4.58
C MET A 3 -18.75 -14.83 3.53
N ARG A 4 -19.41 -14.49 2.44
CA ARG A 4 -19.56 -15.35 1.28
C ARG A 4 -18.16 -15.59 0.73
N THR A 5 -17.62 -16.78 0.92
CA THR A 5 -16.64 -17.32 -0.01
C THR A 5 -17.36 -17.45 -1.35
N ASP A 6 -17.28 -16.41 -2.16
CA ASP A 6 -17.83 -16.44 -3.51
C ASP A 6 -17.02 -17.47 -4.31
N PRO A 7 -17.63 -18.59 -4.76
CA PRO A 7 -16.92 -19.57 -5.58
C PRO A 7 -16.32 -18.98 -6.87
N ALA A 8 -16.85 -17.85 -7.36
CA ALA A 8 -16.29 -17.12 -8.49
C ALA A 8 -14.91 -16.50 -8.16
N LEU A 9 -14.60 -16.27 -6.89
CA LEU A 9 -13.32 -15.71 -6.42
C LEU A 9 -12.22 -16.77 -6.36
N LEU A 10 -12.58 -18.01 -6.05
CA LEU A 10 -11.69 -19.18 -6.17
C LEU A 10 -11.44 -19.57 -7.63
N ALA A 11 -12.25 -19.05 -8.56
CA ALA A 11 -12.14 -19.30 -9.99
C ALA A 11 -11.27 -18.28 -10.75
N ASN A 12 -10.58 -17.33 -10.07
CA ASN A 12 -9.55 -16.54 -10.74
C ASN A 12 -8.32 -17.44 -10.97
N PRO A 13 -8.05 -17.88 -12.22
CA PRO A 13 -6.95 -18.83 -12.50
C PRO A 13 -5.54 -18.22 -12.22
N GLN A 14 -5.47 -16.99 -11.79
CA GLN A 14 -4.23 -16.27 -11.50
C GLN A 14 -3.98 -16.07 -10.00
N LEU A 15 -4.97 -16.36 -9.14
CA LEU A 15 -4.81 -16.25 -7.70
C LEU A 15 -4.07 -17.47 -7.16
N SER A 16 -2.95 -17.21 -6.52
CA SER A 16 -2.11 -18.20 -5.85
C SER A 16 -2.04 -17.91 -4.36
N PHE A 17 -1.56 -18.87 -3.59
CA PHE A 17 -1.42 -18.75 -2.13
C PHE A 17 -0.03 -19.23 -1.72
N ALA A 18 0.66 -18.43 -0.89
CA ALA A 18 1.93 -18.79 -0.29
C ALA A 18 1.76 -18.92 1.23
N THR A 19 2.17 -20.06 1.78
CA THR A 19 2.26 -20.21 3.24
C THR A 19 3.64 -19.77 3.69
N VAL A 20 3.70 -18.79 4.57
CA VAL A 20 4.94 -18.24 5.12
C VAL A 20 5.33 -18.95 6.42
N ALA A 21 6.51 -18.64 6.98
CA ALA A 21 7.07 -19.35 8.13
C ALA A 21 6.19 -19.26 9.38
N SER A 22 5.49 -18.15 9.59
CA SER A 22 4.50 -17.99 10.67
C SER A 22 3.22 -18.83 10.51
N GLY A 23 3.07 -19.54 9.37
CA GLY A 23 1.87 -20.33 9.05
C GLY A 23 0.76 -19.54 8.37
N ILE A 24 0.94 -18.24 8.17
CA ILE A 24 -0.01 -17.38 7.49
C ILE A 24 -0.03 -17.71 6.01
N CYS A 25 -1.24 -17.71 5.43
CA CYS A 25 -1.46 -17.95 4.01
C CYS A 25 -1.71 -16.62 3.30
N ILE A 26 -0.77 -16.19 2.46
CA ILE A 26 -0.83 -14.93 1.74
C ILE A 26 -1.33 -15.16 0.32
N PRO A 27 -2.52 -14.63 -0.04
CA PRO A 27 -3.00 -14.66 -1.41
C PRO A 27 -2.23 -13.66 -2.27
N TYR A 28 -1.89 -14.05 -3.50
CA TYR A 28 -1.16 -13.18 -4.43
C TYR A 28 -1.46 -13.52 -5.88
N ILE A 29 -1.23 -12.54 -6.75
CA ILE A 29 -1.15 -12.77 -8.19
C ILE A 29 0.29 -12.55 -8.66
N GLU A 30 0.68 -13.31 -9.70
CA GLU A 30 2.00 -13.23 -10.29
C GLU A 30 1.89 -13.27 -11.81
N ARG A 31 2.66 -12.41 -12.50
CA ARG A 31 2.78 -12.41 -13.96
C ARG A 31 4.17 -12.02 -14.40
N GLY A 32 4.59 -12.60 -15.51
CA GLY A 32 5.88 -12.31 -16.13
C GLY A 32 7.03 -13.12 -15.54
N THR A 33 8.23 -12.81 -16.00
CA THR A 33 9.49 -13.43 -15.60
C THR A 33 10.58 -12.38 -15.48
N GLY A 34 11.74 -12.73 -14.91
CA GLY A 34 12.84 -11.79 -14.71
C GLY A 34 12.97 -11.30 -13.28
N GLU A 35 13.44 -10.07 -13.09
CA GLU A 35 13.65 -9.51 -11.75
C GLU A 35 12.30 -9.30 -11.03
N PRO A 36 12.21 -9.67 -9.73
CA PRO A 36 10.95 -9.60 -9.00
C PRO A 36 10.61 -8.17 -8.59
N VAL A 37 9.39 -7.75 -8.91
CA VAL A 37 8.77 -6.49 -8.47
C VAL A 37 7.57 -6.82 -7.60
N ILE A 38 7.60 -6.43 -6.33
CA ILE A 38 6.49 -6.65 -5.38
C ILE A 38 5.72 -5.36 -5.20
N PHE A 39 4.40 -5.44 -5.35
CA PHE A 39 3.48 -4.32 -5.24
C PHE A 39 2.64 -4.43 -3.96
N VAL A 40 2.85 -3.52 -3.01
CA VAL A 40 2.16 -3.48 -1.72
C VAL A 40 1.05 -2.45 -1.76
N HIS A 41 -0.18 -2.92 -1.60
CA HIS A 41 -1.39 -2.10 -1.69
C HIS A 41 -1.62 -1.22 -0.46
N GLY A 42 -2.45 -0.18 -0.62
CA GLY A 42 -2.88 0.71 0.46
C GLY A 42 -4.16 0.27 1.16
N SER A 43 -4.72 1.19 1.97
CA SER A 43 -6.02 1.02 2.63
C SER A 43 -7.13 0.77 1.63
N LEU A 44 -8.12 -0.06 1.98
CA LEU A 44 -9.26 -0.44 1.14
C LEU A 44 -8.92 -1.18 -0.15
N CYS A 45 -7.67 -1.55 -0.33
CA CYS A 45 -7.16 -2.23 -1.52
C CYS A 45 -6.65 -3.63 -1.18
N ASP A 46 -6.40 -4.41 -2.22
CA ASP A 46 -5.78 -5.73 -2.20
C ASP A 46 -4.98 -5.94 -3.51
N TYR A 47 -4.61 -7.16 -3.85
CA TYR A 47 -3.81 -7.45 -5.06
C TYR A 47 -4.40 -6.84 -6.34
N ARG A 48 -5.73 -6.69 -6.45
CA ARG A 48 -6.44 -6.13 -7.63
C ARG A 48 -6.07 -4.68 -7.93
N TYR A 49 -5.60 -3.95 -6.93
CA TYR A 49 -5.23 -2.53 -7.07
C TYR A 49 -4.13 -2.29 -8.11
N TRP A 50 -3.31 -3.30 -8.37
CA TRP A 50 -2.13 -3.20 -9.20
C TRP A 50 -2.28 -3.73 -10.62
N ASP A 51 -3.48 -4.10 -11.06
CA ASP A 51 -3.73 -4.68 -12.39
C ASP A 51 -3.20 -3.80 -13.53
N ALA A 52 -3.37 -2.47 -13.43
CA ALA A 52 -2.91 -1.50 -14.42
C ALA A 52 -1.37 -1.37 -14.47
N GLN A 53 -0.67 -1.82 -13.44
CA GLN A 53 0.79 -1.89 -13.38
C GLN A 53 1.29 -3.25 -13.85
N ILE A 54 0.72 -4.31 -13.31
CA ILE A 54 1.15 -5.68 -13.58
C ILE A 54 1.01 -6.05 -15.06
N ALA A 55 -0.12 -5.70 -15.69
CA ALA A 55 -0.37 -6.09 -17.07
C ALA A 55 0.73 -5.65 -18.06
N PRO A 56 1.16 -4.36 -18.09
CA PRO A 56 2.22 -3.94 -18.99
C PRO A 56 3.64 -4.25 -18.48
N LEU A 57 3.88 -4.22 -17.16
CA LEU A 57 5.21 -4.42 -16.59
C LEU A 57 5.65 -5.88 -16.60
N SER A 58 4.72 -6.83 -16.62
CA SER A 58 5.01 -8.26 -16.72
C SER A 58 5.70 -8.70 -18.03
N ALA A 59 5.75 -7.82 -19.03
CA ALA A 59 6.56 -8.04 -20.23
C ALA A 59 8.08 -7.92 -19.94
N HIS A 60 8.47 -7.34 -18.81
CA HIS A 60 9.86 -7.02 -18.47
C HIS A 60 10.31 -7.58 -17.12
N PHE A 61 9.35 -7.78 -16.19
CA PHE A 61 9.62 -8.14 -14.80
C PHE A 61 8.72 -9.30 -14.35
N ARG A 62 9.14 -9.98 -13.31
CA ARG A 62 8.30 -10.88 -12.53
C ARG A 62 7.49 -10.04 -11.54
N CYS A 63 6.28 -9.64 -11.93
CA CYS A 63 5.40 -8.76 -11.17
C CYS A 63 4.53 -9.57 -10.19
N ILE A 64 4.57 -9.24 -8.91
CA ILE A 64 3.88 -9.95 -7.84
C ILE A 64 3.10 -8.95 -6.99
N ALA A 65 1.81 -9.19 -6.76
CA ALA A 65 1.00 -8.38 -5.86
C ALA A 65 0.34 -9.29 -4.81
N PRO A 66 0.85 -9.31 -3.57
CA PRO A 66 0.19 -9.96 -2.46
C PRO A 66 -0.96 -9.11 -1.93
N SER A 67 -1.98 -9.76 -1.35
CA SER A 67 -2.87 -9.14 -0.38
C SER A 67 -2.29 -9.33 1.01
N LEU A 68 -2.15 -8.25 1.76
CA LEU A 68 -1.75 -8.30 3.16
C LEU A 68 -2.80 -9.07 3.98
N SER A 69 -2.41 -9.65 5.11
CA SER A 69 -3.35 -10.37 5.96
C SER A 69 -4.53 -9.49 6.38
N HIS A 70 -5.69 -10.10 6.63
CA HIS A 70 -6.97 -9.45 6.89
C HIS A 70 -7.62 -8.71 5.70
N TYR A 71 -6.89 -8.48 4.60
CA TYR A 71 -7.48 -7.93 3.38
C TYR A 71 -8.02 -9.07 2.48
N TRP A 72 -9.00 -8.72 1.64
CA TRP A 72 -9.60 -9.67 0.72
C TRP A 72 -8.54 -10.32 -0.21
N PRO A 73 -8.59 -11.60 -0.53
CA PRO A 73 -9.59 -12.60 -0.14
C PRO A 73 -9.15 -13.42 1.09
N ALA A 74 -8.78 -12.78 2.18
CA ALA A 74 -8.36 -13.48 3.39
C ALA A 74 -9.50 -14.40 3.88
N ALA A 75 -9.26 -15.72 3.88
CA ALA A 75 -10.14 -16.67 4.54
C ALA A 75 -9.94 -16.54 6.06
N GLU A 76 -11.02 -16.58 6.84
CA GLU A 76 -10.95 -16.55 8.31
C GLU A 76 -10.02 -17.64 8.87
N ALA A 77 -9.92 -18.81 8.21
CA ALA A 77 -9.01 -19.88 8.59
C ALA A 77 -7.51 -19.55 8.38
N CYS A 78 -7.20 -18.53 7.59
CA CYS A 78 -5.82 -18.09 7.32
C CYS A 78 -5.40 -16.89 8.18
N ILE A 79 -6.31 -16.30 8.94
CA ILE A 79 -6.04 -15.16 9.81
C ILE A 79 -5.76 -15.69 11.21
N GLN A 80 -4.49 -15.90 11.54
CA GLN A 80 -4.06 -16.37 12.86
C GLN A 80 -3.32 -15.30 13.69
N ASN A 81 -3.14 -14.10 13.13
CA ASN A 81 -2.41 -13.00 13.72
C ASN A 81 -3.30 -11.78 13.98
N GLU A 82 -2.80 -10.85 14.78
CA GLU A 82 -3.43 -9.56 14.99
C GLU A 82 -3.27 -8.67 13.75
N PHE A 83 -4.19 -7.71 13.56
CA PHE A 83 -4.06 -6.70 12.53
C PHE A 83 -3.07 -5.64 12.98
N GLY A 84 -1.96 -5.49 12.27
CA GLY A 84 -0.96 -4.48 12.60
C GLY A 84 0.00 -4.18 11.45
N TRP A 85 0.57 -2.99 11.43
CA TRP A 85 1.58 -2.66 10.42
C TRP A 85 2.87 -3.46 10.62
N GLN A 86 3.24 -3.76 11.86
CA GLN A 86 4.41 -4.58 12.20
C GLN A 86 4.23 -6.00 11.69
N GLU A 87 3.04 -6.57 11.91
CA GLU A 87 2.68 -7.90 11.42
C GLU A 87 2.77 -7.95 9.89
N HIS A 88 2.21 -6.94 9.20
CA HIS A 88 2.28 -6.86 7.73
C HIS A 88 3.71 -6.73 7.20
N VAL A 89 4.61 -6.04 7.93
CA VAL A 89 6.05 -5.96 7.56
C VAL A 89 6.70 -7.32 7.70
N ALA A 90 6.48 -8.01 8.83
CA ALA A 90 7.06 -9.34 9.09
C ALA A 90 6.57 -10.38 8.07
N GLU A 91 5.25 -10.43 7.84
CA GLU A 91 4.63 -11.33 6.85
C GLU A 91 5.17 -11.13 5.44
N LEU A 92 5.31 -9.85 5.03
CA LEU A 92 5.83 -9.53 3.71
C LEU A 92 7.32 -9.92 3.57
N ALA A 93 8.11 -9.77 4.65
CA ALA A 93 9.49 -10.25 4.68
C ALA A 93 9.55 -11.78 4.58
N GLU A 94 8.72 -12.50 5.34
CA GLU A 94 8.60 -13.96 5.25
C GLU A 94 8.12 -14.41 3.86
N PHE A 95 7.19 -13.69 3.25
CA PHE A 95 6.71 -13.95 1.89
C PHE A 95 7.85 -13.87 0.85
N ILE A 96 8.67 -12.80 0.92
CA ILE A 96 9.83 -12.64 0.03
C ILE A 96 10.80 -13.81 0.17
N VAL A 97 11.05 -14.25 1.40
CA VAL A 97 11.95 -15.39 1.67
C VAL A 97 11.35 -16.72 1.22
N ALA A 98 10.09 -16.97 1.56
CA ALA A 98 9.39 -18.22 1.21
C ALA A 98 9.26 -18.44 -0.30
N MET A 99 9.15 -17.35 -1.07
CA MET A 99 9.05 -17.36 -2.53
C MET A 99 10.40 -17.29 -3.25
N ASP A 100 11.53 -17.27 -2.49
CA ASP A 100 12.90 -17.14 -3.01
C ASP A 100 13.06 -15.95 -3.98
N LEU A 101 12.58 -14.77 -3.56
CA LEU A 101 12.52 -13.58 -4.42
C LEU A 101 13.65 -12.58 -4.16
N ALA A 102 14.33 -12.66 -3.01
CA ALA A 102 15.29 -11.64 -2.58
C ALA A 102 16.54 -11.56 -3.48
N PRO A 103 17.05 -10.33 -3.75
CA PRO A 103 16.45 -9.04 -3.39
C PRO A 103 15.39 -8.58 -4.41
N VAL A 104 14.35 -7.87 -3.95
CA VAL A 104 13.22 -7.43 -4.76
C VAL A 104 13.21 -5.92 -5.04
N HIS A 105 12.57 -5.52 -6.13
CA HIS A 105 12.10 -4.14 -6.30
C HIS A 105 10.76 -4.01 -5.58
N LEU A 106 10.71 -3.18 -4.53
CA LEU A 106 9.55 -3.03 -3.67
C LEU A 106 8.81 -1.75 -3.97
N VAL A 107 7.51 -1.85 -4.29
CA VAL A 107 6.64 -0.72 -4.63
C VAL A 107 5.48 -0.67 -3.65
N GLY A 108 5.34 0.42 -2.90
CA GLY A 108 4.26 0.58 -1.92
C GLY A 108 3.44 1.85 -2.15
N HIS A 109 2.12 1.75 -2.02
CA HIS A 109 1.20 2.88 -2.11
C HIS A 109 0.52 3.16 -0.76
N SER A 110 0.44 4.42 -0.36
CA SER A 110 -0.31 4.85 0.82
C SER A 110 0.13 4.10 2.09
N ARG A 111 -0.77 3.36 2.79
CA ARG A 111 -0.42 2.47 3.91
C ARG A 111 0.64 1.44 3.50
N GLY A 112 0.49 0.85 2.32
CA GLY A 112 1.51 -0.07 1.77
C GLY A 112 2.86 0.60 1.52
N GLY A 113 2.88 1.91 1.27
CA GLY A 113 4.11 2.70 1.21
C GLY A 113 4.83 2.77 2.56
N SER A 114 4.08 2.95 3.66
CA SER A 114 4.67 2.90 5.00
C SER A 114 5.21 1.51 5.34
N ILE A 115 4.45 0.45 5.02
CA ILE A 115 4.89 -0.94 5.21
C ILE A 115 6.15 -1.22 4.40
N ALA A 116 6.20 -0.82 3.14
CA ALA A 116 7.37 -0.99 2.28
C ALA A 116 8.60 -0.23 2.80
N PHE A 117 8.42 0.99 3.33
CA PHE A 117 9.47 1.76 3.96
C PHE A 117 10.04 1.05 5.20
N GLN A 118 9.18 0.54 6.09
CA GLN A 118 9.62 -0.19 7.28
C GLN A 118 10.33 -1.49 6.90
N LEU A 119 9.83 -2.23 5.91
CA LEU A 119 10.48 -3.44 5.42
C LEU A 119 11.89 -3.13 4.86
N ALA A 120 12.03 -2.10 4.04
CA ALA A 120 13.32 -1.71 3.49
C ALA A 120 14.32 -1.29 4.59
N ARG A 121 13.83 -0.68 5.68
CA ARG A 121 14.64 -0.30 6.84
C ARG A 121 15.06 -1.51 7.68
N GLU A 122 14.12 -2.40 8.00
CA GLU A 122 14.34 -3.53 8.92
C GLU A 122 14.99 -4.74 8.25
N TYR A 123 14.73 -4.92 6.95
CA TYR A 123 15.24 -6.03 6.15
C TYR A 123 15.99 -5.55 4.89
N PRO A 124 17.03 -4.72 5.01
CA PRO A 124 17.68 -4.08 3.85
C PRO A 124 18.24 -5.05 2.81
N ARG A 125 18.56 -6.29 3.21
CA ARG A 125 19.04 -7.33 2.29
C ARG A 125 17.95 -7.90 1.38
N LEU A 126 16.67 -7.71 1.73
CA LEU A 126 15.56 -8.19 0.92
C LEU A 126 15.18 -7.19 -0.19
N VAL A 127 15.60 -5.93 -0.11
CA VAL A 127 15.15 -4.85 -0.98
C VAL A 127 16.28 -4.32 -1.86
N LYS A 128 16.11 -4.45 -3.18
CA LYS A 128 17.03 -3.93 -4.20
C LYS A 128 16.80 -2.44 -4.46
N THR A 129 15.53 -2.07 -4.66
CA THR A 129 15.08 -0.67 -4.79
C THR A 129 13.74 -0.50 -4.10
N LEU A 130 13.45 0.73 -3.66
CA LEU A 130 12.20 1.10 -3.00
C LEU A 130 11.46 2.16 -3.83
N THR A 131 10.17 1.96 -4.08
CA THR A 131 9.30 2.98 -4.67
C THR A 131 8.13 3.26 -3.73
N LEU A 132 7.96 4.52 -3.35
CA LEU A 132 6.91 4.98 -2.43
C LEU A 132 5.97 5.94 -3.16
N ALA A 133 4.74 5.51 -3.41
CA ALA A 133 3.70 6.31 -4.03
C ALA A 133 2.78 6.89 -2.95
N ASP A 134 2.81 8.20 -2.74
CA ASP A 134 2.07 8.91 -1.69
C ASP A 134 2.10 8.17 -0.34
N PRO A 135 3.27 7.89 0.24
CA PRO A 135 3.36 7.06 1.45
C PRO A 135 2.58 7.68 2.61
N GLY A 136 1.71 6.87 3.22
CA GLY A 136 0.87 7.25 4.37
C GLY A 136 1.67 7.24 5.66
N GLY A 137 1.17 7.95 6.67
CA GLY A 137 1.79 8.05 8.00
C GLY A 137 2.13 9.49 8.38
N PRO A 138 2.35 9.76 9.66
CA PRO A 138 2.72 11.09 10.14
C PRO A 138 4.20 11.38 9.91
N LEU A 139 4.56 12.68 9.92
CA LEU A 139 5.95 13.15 9.94
C LEU A 139 6.35 13.54 11.36
N GLN A 140 7.53 13.11 11.78
CA GLN A 140 8.21 13.60 12.98
C GLN A 140 9.27 14.59 12.54
N LEU A 141 8.93 15.87 12.57
CA LEU A 141 9.88 16.96 12.26
C LEU A 141 10.76 17.29 13.47
N ASP A 142 11.96 17.80 13.20
CA ASP A 142 12.89 18.20 14.25
C ASP A 142 12.23 19.23 15.20
N GLY A 143 12.37 19.02 16.51
CA GLY A 143 11.76 19.87 17.53
C GLY A 143 10.30 19.56 17.89
N MET A 144 9.63 18.64 17.21
CA MET A 144 8.30 18.16 17.62
C MET A 144 8.43 17.13 18.75
N ARG A 145 7.55 17.23 19.76
CA ARG A 145 7.52 16.27 20.87
C ARG A 145 7.10 14.87 20.42
N GLU A 146 6.07 14.79 19.62
CA GLU A 146 5.51 13.55 19.10
C GLU A 146 4.80 13.81 17.78
N ALA A 147 4.96 12.89 16.84
CA ALA A 147 4.25 12.93 15.58
C ALA A 147 2.83 12.40 15.76
N SER A 148 1.85 13.19 15.41
CA SER A 148 0.45 12.78 15.43
C SER A 148 -0.31 13.32 14.22
N LEU A 149 -1.38 12.64 13.88
CA LEU A 149 -2.30 13.17 12.88
C LEU A 149 -3.08 14.35 13.45
N PRO A 150 -3.46 15.33 12.62
CA PRO A 150 -4.32 16.43 13.04
C PRO A 150 -5.61 15.91 13.72
N SER A 151 -6.08 16.61 14.75
CA SER A 151 -7.30 16.24 15.50
C SER A 151 -8.53 16.06 14.60
N ALA A 152 -8.67 16.90 13.57
CA ALA A 152 -9.74 16.77 12.58
C ALA A 152 -9.67 15.46 11.80
N MET A 153 -8.46 14.96 11.49
CA MET A 153 -8.28 13.68 10.83
C MET A 153 -8.65 12.50 11.77
N ASN A 154 -8.25 12.59 13.05
CA ASN A 154 -8.62 11.58 14.03
C ASN A 154 -10.15 11.55 14.26
N ALA A 155 -10.82 12.70 14.32
CA ALA A 155 -12.27 12.77 14.41
C ALA A 155 -12.98 12.19 13.18
N LEU A 156 -12.46 12.45 11.98
CA LEU A 156 -12.99 11.86 10.76
C LEU A 156 -12.81 10.34 10.74
N ARG A 157 -11.66 9.83 11.14
CA ARG A 157 -11.40 8.39 11.24
C ARG A 157 -12.32 7.71 12.23
N ALA A 158 -12.53 8.30 13.42
CA ALA A 158 -13.46 7.77 14.41
C ALA A 158 -14.90 7.71 13.86
N LYS A 159 -15.33 8.77 13.15
CA LYS A 159 -16.64 8.79 12.50
C LYS A 159 -16.75 7.70 11.43
N VAL A 160 -15.76 7.53 10.57
CA VAL A 160 -15.74 6.50 9.52
C VAL A 160 -15.79 5.10 10.15
N ALA A 161 -15.00 4.85 11.20
CA ALA A 161 -15.01 3.56 11.91
C ALA A 161 -16.42 3.25 12.44
N GLY A 162 -17.05 4.18 13.16
CA GLY A 162 -18.41 4.00 13.67
C GLY A 162 -19.42 3.71 12.56
N MET A 163 -19.37 4.45 11.44
CA MET A 163 -20.27 4.19 10.31
C MET A 163 -20.12 2.79 9.73
N ILE A 164 -18.87 2.29 9.60
CA ILE A 164 -18.60 0.94 9.09
C ILE A 164 -19.11 -0.12 10.06
N GLU A 165 -18.87 0.05 11.36
CA GLU A 165 -19.32 -0.85 12.43
C GLU A 165 -20.85 -0.91 12.54
N GLU A 166 -21.54 0.21 12.28
CA GLU A 166 -22.99 0.30 12.23
C GLU A 166 -23.59 -0.22 10.90
N GLY A 167 -22.76 -0.67 9.95
CA GLY A 167 -23.20 -1.18 8.64
C GLY A 167 -23.48 -0.08 7.60
N VAL A 168 -23.19 1.18 7.89
CA VAL A 168 -23.31 2.32 6.98
C VAL A 168 -22.01 2.41 6.14
N VAL A 169 -21.73 1.35 5.37
CA VAL A 169 -20.41 1.12 4.75
C VAL A 169 -20.11 2.15 3.66
N GLU A 170 -20.91 2.23 2.60
CA GLU A 170 -20.58 3.10 1.44
C GLU A 170 -20.44 4.58 1.80
N PRO A 171 -21.33 5.20 2.60
CA PRO A 171 -21.13 6.56 3.06
C PRO A 171 -19.85 6.76 3.89
N GLY A 172 -19.47 5.77 4.71
CA GLY A 172 -18.19 5.77 5.45
C GLY A 172 -17.00 5.73 4.50
N LEU A 173 -17.03 4.88 3.46
CA LEU A 173 -16.01 4.80 2.43
C LEU A 173 -15.91 6.09 1.61
N GLU A 174 -17.04 6.72 1.23
CA GLU A 174 -17.04 8.02 0.56
C GLU A 174 -16.29 9.07 1.37
N LEU A 175 -16.62 9.19 2.67
CA LEU A 175 -15.91 10.13 3.55
C LEU A 175 -14.41 9.86 3.62
N PHE A 176 -14.01 8.61 3.74
CA PHE A 176 -12.60 8.25 3.83
C PHE A 176 -11.86 8.53 2.52
N VAL A 177 -12.36 8.01 1.39
CA VAL A 177 -11.73 8.14 0.06
C VAL A 177 -11.61 9.61 -0.35
N ASP A 178 -12.63 10.41 -0.13
CA ASP A 178 -12.62 11.84 -0.41
C ASP A 178 -11.59 12.58 0.47
N SER A 179 -11.40 12.15 1.72
CA SER A 179 -10.45 12.77 2.64
C SER A 179 -8.98 12.52 2.28
N VAL A 180 -8.68 11.37 1.68
CA VAL A 180 -7.31 10.99 1.27
C VAL A 180 -7.03 11.31 -0.21
N SER A 181 -8.00 11.83 -0.95
CA SER A 181 -7.84 12.21 -2.35
C SER A 181 -8.35 13.64 -2.59
N VAL A 182 -9.39 13.78 -3.38
CA VAL A 182 -10.08 15.06 -3.64
C VAL A 182 -11.57 14.88 -3.41
N PRO A 183 -12.31 15.95 -3.05
CA PRO A 183 -13.76 15.86 -2.89
C PRO A 183 -14.45 15.27 -4.13
N GLY A 184 -15.33 14.30 -3.91
CA GLY A 184 -16.06 13.57 -4.95
C GLY A 184 -15.22 12.49 -5.65
N ALA A 185 -14.07 12.10 -5.10
CA ALA A 185 -13.25 11.02 -5.62
C ALA A 185 -13.98 9.67 -5.59
N TRP A 186 -14.70 9.37 -4.52
CA TRP A 186 -15.53 8.16 -4.42
C TRP A 186 -16.53 8.03 -5.56
N LYS A 187 -17.30 9.09 -5.83
CA LYS A 187 -18.31 9.09 -6.90
C LYS A 187 -17.74 8.96 -8.30
N LYS A 188 -16.49 9.38 -8.49
CA LYS A 188 -15.75 9.27 -9.77
C LYS A 188 -14.97 7.96 -9.89
N SER A 189 -14.88 7.18 -8.83
CA SER A 189 -14.19 5.90 -8.85
C SER A 189 -14.92 4.88 -9.71
N THR A 190 -14.17 3.94 -10.29
CA THR A 190 -14.73 2.82 -11.05
C THR A 190 -15.50 1.87 -10.16
N ASP A 191 -16.44 1.11 -10.74
CA ASP A 191 -17.16 0.06 -10.00
C ASP A 191 -16.20 -0.98 -9.43
N ALA A 192 -15.15 -1.34 -10.17
CA ALA A 192 -14.12 -2.28 -9.70
C ALA A 192 -13.42 -1.78 -8.44
N PHE A 193 -13.06 -0.48 -8.37
CA PHE A 193 -12.47 0.09 -7.16
C PHE A 193 -13.47 0.12 -6.00
N ARG A 194 -14.72 0.52 -6.25
CA ARG A 194 -15.75 0.54 -5.19
C ARG A 194 -16.02 -0.86 -4.63
N THR A 195 -16.12 -1.87 -5.49
CA THR A 195 -16.26 -3.27 -5.06
C THR A 195 -15.07 -3.69 -4.20
N MET A 196 -13.84 -3.46 -4.65
CA MET A 196 -12.62 -3.76 -3.88
C MET A 196 -12.62 -3.05 -2.53
N ALA A 197 -13.01 -1.77 -2.48
CA ALA A 197 -13.06 -0.99 -1.26
C ALA A 197 -14.13 -1.50 -0.26
N ILE A 198 -15.28 -1.95 -0.76
CA ILE A 198 -16.35 -2.56 0.05
C ILE A 198 -15.88 -3.89 0.62
N ASP A 199 -15.23 -4.76 -0.19
CA ASP A 199 -14.67 -6.04 0.26
C ASP A 199 -13.66 -5.87 1.42
N ASN A 200 -12.95 -4.73 1.44
CA ASN A 200 -11.92 -4.42 2.43
C ASN A 200 -12.37 -3.42 3.52
N ALA A 201 -13.64 -3.00 3.53
CA ALA A 201 -14.13 -1.96 4.43
C ALA A 201 -13.89 -2.27 5.92
N SER A 202 -14.05 -3.53 6.33
CA SER A 202 -13.86 -3.98 7.72
C SER A 202 -12.42 -3.81 8.24
N THR A 203 -11.46 -3.54 7.36
CA THR A 203 -10.06 -3.27 7.76
C THR A 203 -9.86 -1.84 8.27
N LEU A 204 -10.71 -0.87 7.89
CA LEU A 204 -10.52 0.53 8.30
C LEU A 204 -10.58 0.76 9.82
N PRO A 205 -11.59 0.25 10.57
CA PRO A 205 -11.60 0.39 12.03
C PRO A 205 -10.31 -0.14 12.67
N LYS A 206 -9.85 -1.31 12.22
CA LYS A 206 -8.59 -1.92 12.69
C LYS A 206 -7.37 -1.04 12.39
N GLN A 207 -7.29 -0.47 11.17
CA GLN A 207 -6.20 0.43 10.78
C GLN A 207 -6.14 1.70 11.63
N PHE A 208 -7.30 2.22 12.04
CA PHE A 208 -7.35 3.45 12.85
C PHE A 208 -6.91 3.21 14.30
N LEU A 209 -7.04 1.97 14.78
CA LEU A 209 -6.51 1.53 16.08
C LEU A 209 -5.02 1.17 16.04
N ASP A 210 -4.46 0.98 14.83
CA ASP A 210 -3.06 0.67 14.58
C ASP A 210 -2.38 1.83 13.80
N PRO A 211 -1.98 2.91 14.49
CA PRO A 211 -1.38 4.06 13.84
C PRO A 211 -0.04 3.71 13.20
N LEU A 212 0.14 4.14 11.96
CA LEU A 212 1.42 3.96 11.26
C LEU A 212 2.54 4.72 11.98
N PRO A 213 3.76 4.16 11.99
CA PRO A 213 4.91 4.84 12.56
C PRO A 213 5.25 6.12 11.78
N ALA A 214 5.82 7.07 12.47
CA ALA A 214 6.21 8.33 11.87
C ALA A 214 7.47 8.18 11.01
N TYR A 215 7.52 8.92 9.91
CA TYR A 215 8.76 9.18 9.20
C TYR A 215 9.55 10.25 9.95
N SER A 216 10.81 10.00 10.21
CA SER A 216 11.77 10.95 10.77
C SER A 216 13.06 10.96 9.95
N ARG A 217 13.88 12.00 10.12
CA ARG A 217 15.21 12.05 9.50
C ARG A 217 16.05 10.82 9.90
N ASP A 218 15.97 10.42 11.16
CA ASP A 218 16.71 9.27 11.68
C ASP A 218 16.27 7.97 10.99
N THR A 219 14.96 7.66 10.92
CA THR A 219 14.46 6.45 10.27
C THR A 219 14.68 6.47 8.76
N ALA A 220 14.55 7.63 8.11
CA ALA A 220 14.75 7.77 6.67
C ALA A 220 16.23 7.62 6.25
N SER A 221 17.18 8.07 7.10
CA SER A 221 18.61 7.91 6.84
C SER A 221 19.08 6.44 6.89
N GLN A 222 18.28 5.54 7.45
CA GLN A 222 18.56 4.09 7.50
C GLN A 222 18.20 3.37 6.19
N ILE A 223 17.48 4.02 5.26
CA ILE A 223 17.18 3.44 3.95
C ILE A 223 18.44 3.41 3.10
N ALA A 224 18.93 2.20 2.82
CA ALA A 224 20.21 1.98 2.13
C ALA A 224 20.08 1.78 0.61
N CYS A 225 18.87 1.51 0.11
CA CYS A 225 18.65 1.27 -1.32
C CYS A 225 18.24 2.55 -2.06
N ARG A 226 18.43 2.54 -3.39
CA ARG A 226 17.86 3.59 -4.25
C ARG A 226 16.36 3.68 -4.05
N THR A 227 15.84 4.90 -3.94
CA THR A 227 14.44 5.14 -3.61
C THR A 227 13.80 6.12 -4.60
N LEU A 228 12.69 5.70 -5.21
CA LEU A 228 11.82 6.56 -6.02
C LEU A 228 10.61 6.99 -5.19
N LEU A 229 10.40 8.29 -5.10
CA LEU A 229 9.26 8.90 -4.43
C LEU A 229 8.30 9.45 -5.49
N ILE A 230 7.06 8.96 -5.50
CA ILE A 230 6.06 9.41 -6.47
C ILE A 230 4.90 10.09 -5.74
N ASP A 231 4.54 11.30 -6.16
CA ASP A 231 3.34 11.98 -5.71
C ASP A 231 2.41 12.37 -6.86
N GLY A 232 1.13 12.54 -6.55
CA GLY A 232 0.19 13.19 -7.46
C GLY A 232 0.22 14.71 -7.26
N GLN A 233 0.21 15.47 -8.34
CA GLN A 233 0.20 16.94 -8.30
C GLN A 233 -0.94 17.50 -7.41
N LYS A 234 -2.08 16.80 -7.38
CA LYS A 234 -3.28 17.16 -6.62
C LYS A 234 -3.44 16.35 -5.32
N SER A 235 -2.46 15.54 -4.97
CA SER A 235 -2.51 14.77 -3.72
C SER A 235 -2.65 15.69 -2.51
N PRO A 236 -3.39 15.29 -1.47
CA PRO A 236 -3.48 16.03 -0.22
C PRO A 236 -2.10 16.40 0.33
N ARG A 237 -2.03 17.57 0.96
CA ARG A 237 -0.76 18.16 1.43
C ARG A 237 0.04 17.21 2.33
N MET A 238 -0.66 16.38 3.12
CA MET A 238 -0.01 15.41 4.00
C MET A 238 0.92 14.46 3.22
N PHE A 239 0.45 13.87 2.12
CA PHE A 239 1.25 12.95 1.31
C PHE A 239 2.39 13.66 0.59
N ARG A 240 2.13 14.85 0.03
CA ARG A 240 3.17 15.64 -0.64
C ARG A 240 4.28 16.07 0.33
N ASN A 241 3.91 16.44 1.57
CA ASN A 241 4.89 16.75 2.61
C ASN A 241 5.72 15.51 2.98
N ASN A 242 5.12 14.31 3.04
CA ASN A 242 5.86 13.08 3.28
C ASN A 242 6.89 12.85 2.17
N VAL A 243 6.49 12.97 0.91
CA VAL A 243 7.38 12.79 -0.25
C VAL A 243 8.51 13.82 -0.22
N GLU A 244 8.21 15.11 0.01
CA GLU A 244 9.20 16.18 0.09
C GLU A 244 10.20 15.97 1.23
N SER A 245 9.72 15.57 2.41
CA SER A 245 10.60 15.31 3.56
C SER A 245 11.48 14.09 3.32
N LEU A 246 10.92 13.00 2.81
CA LEU A 246 11.66 11.78 2.52
C LEU A 246 12.71 11.99 1.41
N GLU A 247 12.42 12.81 0.40
CA GLU A 247 13.40 13.21 -0.63
C GLU A 247 14.62 13.87 0.00
N GLY A 248 14.41 14.75 0.97
CA GLY A 248 15.50 15.43 1.68
C GLY A 248 16.22 14.58 2.74
N TRP A 249 15.65 13.45 3.15
CA TRP A 249 16.18 12.62 4.23
C TRP A 249 16.80 11.29 3.77
N ILE A 250 16.34 10.72 2.67
CA ILE A 250 16.89 9.49 2.10
C ILE A 250 18.03 9.86 1.15
N TYR A 251 19.21 9.33 1.39
CA TYR A 251 20.43 9.69 0.65
C TYR A 251 20.34 9.43 -0.86
N LEU A 252 19.75 8.29 -1.26
CA LEU A 252 19.63 7.86 -2.65
C LEU A 252 18.18 8.02 -3.15
N ALA A 253 17.51 9.12 -2.80
CA ALA A 253 16.15 9.38 -3.24
C ALA A 253 16.10 10.24 -4.50
N GLU A 254 15.15 9.93 -5.37
CA GLU A 254 14.70 10.77 -6.48
C GLU A 254 13.18 10.91 -6.43
N ARG A 255 12.65 12.04 -6.87
CA ARG A 255 11.22 12.35 -6.85
C ARG A 255 10.65 12.51 -8.23
N ALA A 256 9.42 12.02 -8.43
CA ALA A 256 8.62 12.23 -9.61
C ALA A 256 7.18 12.62 -9.24
N THR A 257 6.61 13.58 -9.97
CA THR A 257 5.22 14.04 -9.76
C THR A 257 4.36 13.70 -10.96
N ILE A 258 3.21 13.04 -10.76
CA ILE A 258 2.25 12.76 -11.82
C ILE A 258 1.28 13.92 -11.95
N THR A 259 1.41 14.65 -13.06
CA THR A 259 0.60 15.84 -13.38
C THR A 259 -0.89 15.48 -13.46
N GLY A 260 -1.72 16.31 -12.85
CA GLY A 260 -3.18 16.22 -12.89
C GLY A 260 -3.78 15.13 -11.99
N ALA A 261 -2.96 14.20 -11.47
CA ALA A 261 -3.38 13.11 -10.59
C ALA A 261 -3.40 13.52 -9.09
N SER A 262 -4.19 12.79 -8.31
CA SER A 262 -4.22 12.85 -6.85
C SER A 262 -3.74 11.51 -6.27
N HIS A 263 -4.11 11.17 -5.05
CA HIS A 263 -3.63 10.01 -4.29
C HIS A 263 -3.66 8.66 -5.03
N GLY A 264 -4.61 8.43 -5.92
CA GLY A 264 -4.66 7.24 -6.80
C GLY A 264 -3.92 7.42 -8.13
N MET A 265 -2.73 8.02 -8.15
CA MET A 265 -2.01 8.40 -9.36
C MET A 265 -1.63 7.23 -10.27
N ASN A 266 -1.38 6.06 -9.70
CA ASN A 266 -1.07 4.82 -10.43
C ASN A 266 -2.28 4.30 -11.23
N VAL A 267 -3.51 4.57 -10.75
CA VAL A 267 -4.77 4.22 -11.44
C VAL A 267 -5.23 5.34 -12.37
N ALA A 268 -5.08 6.59 -11.94
CA ALA A 268 -5.50 7.76 -12.73
C ALA A 268 -4.63 7.99 -13.98
N ASN A 269 -3.34 7.69 -13.91
CA ASN A 269 -2.42 7.78 -15.04
C ASN A 269 -1.41 6.62 -15.03
N PRO A 270 -1.87 5.38 -15.28
CA PRO A 270 -1.03 4.19 -15.21
C PRO A 270 0.16 4.25 -16.17
N ALA A 271 -0.02 4.84 -17.36
CA ALA A 271 1.05 4.94 -18.34
C ALA A 271 2.23 5.81 -17.84
N ALA A 272 1.95 6.93 -17.17
CA ALA A 272 3.01 7.76 -16.59
C ALA A 272 3.68 7.04 -15.42
N PHE A 273 2.90 6.46 -14.50
CA PHE A 273 3.41 5.71 -13.37
C PHE A 273 4.34 4.56 -13.81
N ASN A 274 3.88 3.75 -14.75
CA ASN A 274 4.63 2.60 -15.24
C ASN A 274 5.94 2.99 -15.94
N ARG A 275 5.93 4.09 -16.72
CA ARG A 275 7.16 4.61 -17.34
C ARG A 275 8.18 5.08 -16.29
N MET A 276 7.73 5.82 -15.27
CA MET A 276 8.61 6.29 -14.19
C MET A 276 9.20 5.12 -13.43
N LEU A 277 8.36 4.17 -13.01
CA LEU A 277 8.79 2.97 -12.31
C LEU A 277 9.79 2.14 -13.12
N ARG A 278 9.45 1.86 -14.38
CA ARG A 278 10.34 1.11 -15.26
C ARG A 278 11.68 1.81 -15.47
N SER A 279 11.66 3.10 -15.78
CA SER A 279 12.90 3.89 -15.97
C SER A 279 13.78 3.85 -14.72
N PHE A 280 13.18 3.87 -13.54
CA PHE A 280 13.90 3.80 -12.27
C PHE A 280 14.51 2.41 -11.99
N ILE A 281 13.80 1.34 -12.33
CA ILE A 281 14.26 -0.04 -12.10
C ILE A 281 15.37 -0.43 -13.11
N ASP A 282 15.25 -0.04 -14.38
CA ASP A 282 16.18 -0.39 -15.46
C ASP A 282 17.57 0.26 -15.31
N TYR A 283 17.73 1.23 -14.38
CA TYR A 283 18.99 1.89 -14.04
C TYR A 283 19.64 1.29 -12.80
#